data_4c9c4f6ef547164403c2208664259b40
#
_entry.id   4c9c4f6ef547164403c2208664259b40
#
_cell.length_a   1.000
_cell.length_b   1.000
_cell.length_c   1.000
_cell.angle_alpha   90.00
_cell.angle_beta   90.00
_cell.angle_gamma   90.00
#
_symmetry.space_group_name_H-M   'P 1'
#
loop_
_entity.id
_entity.type
_entity.pdbx_description
1 polymer ?
#
loop_
_entity_poly.entity_id
_entity_poly.type
_entity_poly.pdbx_seq_one_letter_code
_entity_poly.pdbx_strand_id
1 'polypeptide(L)'
;MSVGMLAVTEPLQLIAHLPHQRVGGALEVVVDVEAAVATPNSEDDEVELPGQRDASMGWAPSADPVRSYLKEVGRVPLLTAEQEVDLAKRIEAGLFAGEKLASGVAISAHLRRELELVECDGRIAKRGLIEANLRLVVSIAKRYTGRGMSFLDLIQEGNLGLIRAVEKFDYTRGYKFSTYAIWWIRQAITRSMADQGRTIRVPAHMIDAINKLVRTQRTFVQLNGREATPIELAAELDFTVDRVREIQAIAQEPISFQSPIGEDSATLGDLIEDVDAVAPAEAAMYTMMLQQLADVLGTLGEREQQVITMRYGLADGFSHTLEEVGQRFGVTRERIRQIETKTLAKLRQPSCATRLRDFLID
;
A
#
# COMPACT_ATOMS: atom_id res chain seq x y z
N MET A 1 56.89 -33.27 4.41
CA MET A 1 56.05 -33.68 3.27
C MET A 1 54.86 -34.44 3.81
N SER A 2 53.74 -33.80 3.91
CA SER A 2 52.47 -34.50 4.18
C SER A 2 51.34 -33.61 3.69
N VAL A 3 50.73 -34.01 2.60
CA VAL A 3 49.62 -33.33 1.93
C VAL A 3 48.35 -33.75 2.66
N GLY A 4 47.74 -32.83 3.37
CA GLY A 4 46.42 -32.99 4.00
C GLY A 4 45.32 -32.83 2.99
N MET A 5 44.54 -33.86 2.82
CA MET A 5 43.31 -33.96 2.03
C MET A 5 42.22 -33.13 2.70
N LEU A 6 41.78 -32.03 2.07
CA LEU A 6 40.61 -31.26 2.48
C LEU A 6 39.37 -31.97 1.99
N ALA A 7 38.52 -32.39 2.92
CA ALA A 7 37.23 -32.96 2.69
C ALA A 7 36.29 -31.91 2.06
N VAL A 8 35.56 -32.32 1.00
CA VAL A 8 34.53 -31.59 0.34
C VAL A 8 33.31 -31.55 1.27
N THR A 9 33.07 -30.44 1.93
CA THR A 9 31.85 -30.17 2.70
C THR A 9 30.75 -29.66 1.78
N GLU A 10 29.54 -30.15 2.03
CA GLU A 10 28.33 -29.97 1.24
C GLU A 10 27.98 -28.50 0.91
N PRO A 11 27.41 -28.21 -0.28
CA PRO A 11 27.17 -26.86 -0.77
C PRO A 11 26.05 -26.10 -0.01
N LEU A 12 25.32 -26.74 0.90
CA LEU A 12 24.21 -26.13 1.65
C LEU A 12 24.62 -25.32 2.90
N GLN A 13 25.85 -25.52 3.41
CA GLN A 13 26.31 -24.77 4.58
C GLN A 13 27.07 -23.47 4.25
N LEU A 14 27.36 -23.20 2.97
CA LEU A 14 28.09 -21.99 2.56
C LEU A 14 27.18 -20.74 2.41
N ILE A 15 25.87 -20.90 2.46
CA ILE A 15 24.93 -19.77 2.37
C ILE A 15 24.73 -19.06 3.72
N ALA A 16 25.10 -19.70 4.83
CA ALA A 16 24.92 -19.17 6.18
C ALA A 16 26.02 -18.19 6.67
N HIS A 17 27.09 -17.99 5.91
CA HIS A 17 28.23 -17.16 6.32
C HIS A 17 28.65 -16.12 5.28
N LEU A 18 27.73 -15.22 4.92
CA LEU A 18 28.10 -13.97 4.27
C LEU A 18 28.26 -12.88 5.35
N PRO A 19 29.39 -12.16 5.42
CA PRO A 19 29.61 -11.13 6.42
C PRO A 19 28.65 -9.97 6.19
N HIS A 20 27.98 -9.56 7.28
CA HIS A 20 27.14 -8.38 7.33
C HIS A 20 27.96 -7.12 7.02
N GLN A 21 27.91 -6.61 5.81
CA GLN A 21 28.30 -5.22 5.54
C GLN A 21 27.08 -4.33 5.83
N ARG A 22 27.21 -3.56 6.92
CA ARG A 22 26.28 -2.48 7.26
C ARG A 22 26.39 -1.38 6.22
N VAL A 23 25.37 -1.24 5.38
CA VAL A 23 25.11 0.00 4.65
C VAL A 23 23.71 0.44 5.03
N GLY A 24 23.66 1.54 5.82
CA GLY A 24 22.49 2.40 6.02
C GLY A 24 21.14 1.75 6.36
N GLY A 25 20.87 1.49 7.63
CA GLY A 25 19.57 1.74 8.27
C GLY A 25 18.32 0.98 7.79
N ALA A 26 18.42 -0.24 7.26
CA ALA A 26 17.26 -1.12 7.10
C ALA A 26 17.63 -2.52 7.61
N LEU A 27 16.94 -2.96 8.66
CA LEU A 27 17.01 -4.35 9.13
C LEU A 27 16.52 -5.25 7.99
N GLU A 28 17.44 -5.97 7.34
CA GLU A 28 17.11 -7.11 6.50
C GLU A 28 16.64 -8.25 7.43
N VAL A 29 15.33 -8.32 7.65
CA VAL A 29 14.70 -9.50 8.24
C VAL A 29 14.75 -10.57 7.16
N VAL A 30 15.69 -11.49 7.28
CA VAL A 30 15.67 -12.74 6.52
C VAL A 30 14.51 -13.56 7.07
N VAL A 31 13.34 -13.42 6.45
CA VAL A 31 12.19 -14.26 6.74
C VAL A 31 12.40 -15.57 6.00
N ASP A 32 12.47 -16.67 6.74
CA ASP A 32 12.44 -18.04 6.21
C ASP A 32 11.10 -18.26 5.47
N VAL A 33 11.09 -17.98 4.17
CA VAL A 33 9.89 -18.10 3.32
C VAL A 33 9.67 -19.56 2.87
N GLU A 34 10.56 -20.49 3.21
CA GLU A 34 10.41 -21.91 2.82
C GLU A 34 9.21 -22.60 3.48
N ALA A 35 8.74 -22.09 4.61
CA ALA A 35 7.60 -22.68 5.31
C ALA A 35 6.21 -22.20 4.85
N ALA A 36 6.13 -21.17 4.00
CA ALA A 36 4.85 -20.51 3.68
C ALA A 36 4.24 -20.88 2.32
N VAL A 37 4.91 -21.68 1.50
CA VAL A 37 4.38 -22.10 0.19
C VAL A 37 4.38 -23.62 0.15
N ALA A 38 3.18 -24.22 0.21
CA ALA A 38 3.02 -25.61 -0.16
C ALA A 38 3.67 -25.81 -1.54
N THR A 39 4.73 -26.60 -1.60
CA THR A 39 5.31 -27.07 -2.84
C THR A 39 4.24 -27.85 -3.58
N PRO A 40 3.78 -27.42 -4.76
CA PRO A 40 3.18 -28.37 -5.68
C PRO A 40 4.32 -29.25 -6.17
N ASN A 41 4.08 -30.55 -6.16
CA ASN A 41 4.98 -31.57 -6.69
C ASN A 41 5.63 -31.11 -7.99
N SER A 42 6.94 -31.32 -8.04
CA SER A 42 7.75 -31.27 -9.24
C SER A 42 7.31 -32.40 -10.16
N GLU A 43 6.40 -32.15 -11.04
CA GLU A 43 6.21 -32.89 -12.28
C GLU A 43 6.01 -31.87 -13.40
N ASP A 44 6.73 -32.08 -14.47
CA ASP A 44 6.88 -31.25 -15.65
C ASP A 44 5.53 -30.86 -16.26
N ASP A 45 4.95 -29.74 -15.85
CA ASP A 45 3.93 -29.07 -16.65
C ASP A 45 4.66 -28.07 -17.56
N GLU A 46 5.03 -28.51 -18.74
CA GLU A 46 5.25 -27.63 -19.89
C GLU A 46 3.99 -26.77 -20.04
N VAL A 47 4.09 -25.51 -19.68
CA VAL A 47 3.03 -24.54 -19.90
C VAL A 47 2.94 -24.32 -21.40
N GLU A 48 2.03 -25.05 -22.06
CA GLU A 48 1.58 -24.71 -23.40
C GLU A 48 1.02 -23.30 -23.39
N LEU A 49 1.80 -22.38 -23.89
CA LEU A 49 1.31 -21.06 -24.29
C LEU A 49 0.34 -21.28 -25.43
N PRO A 50 -0.84 -20.65 -25.44
CA PRO A 50 -1.81 -20.78 -26.52
C PRO A 50 -1.12 -20.51 -27.85
N GLY A 51 -1.20 -21.54 -28.73
CA GLY A 51 -0.44 -21.66 -29.95
C GLY A 51 -0.51 -20.44 -30.85
N GLN A 52 0.55 -20.30 -31.61
CA GLN A 52 0.63 -19.50 -32.82
C GLN A 52 -0.56 -19.83 -33.72
N ARG A 53 -1.57 -19.00 -33.69
CA ARG A 53 -2.59 -18.91 -34.74
C ARG A 53 -2.76 -17.46 -35.16
N ASP A 54 -2.46 -17.28 -36.47
CA ASP A 54 -2.83 -16.15 -37.32
C ASP A 54 -2.19 -14.77 -37.06
N ALA A 55 -1.07 -14.60 -37.72
CA ALA A 55 -0.46 -13.28 -38.04
C ALA A 55 -1.20 -12.62 -39.24
N SER A 56 -2.53 -12.49 -39.19
CA SER A 56 -3.28 -11.78 -40.24
C SER A 56 -4.61 -11.26 -39.69
N MET A 57 -4.58 -10.32 -38.75
CA MET A 57 -5.73 -9.48 -38.49
C MET A 57 -5.29 -8.11 -37.98
N GLY A 58 -5.80 -7.08 -38.64
CA GLY A 58 -5.45 -5.70 -38.56
C GLY A 58 -5.28 -5.12 -37.16
N TRP A 59 -4.46 -4.15 -37.07
CA TRP A 59 -4.06 -3.42 -35.89
C TRP A 59 -5.24 -2.62 -35.29
N ALA A 60 -6.12 -3.31 -34.57
CA ALA A 60 -6.99 -2.65 -33.60
C ALA A 60 -6.27 -2.74 -32.24
N PRO A 61 -6.04 -1.66 -31.53
CA PRO A 61 -5.51 -1.73 -30.16
C PRO A 61 -6.51 -2.53 -29.35
N SER A 62 -6.08 -3.71 -28.85
CA SER A 62 -6.93 -4.51 -27.98
C SER A 62 -7.18 -3.69 -26.73
N ALA A 63 -8.44 -3.50 -26.37
CA ALA A 63 -8.85 -2.76 -25.17
C ALA A 63 -8.36 -3.44 -23.87
N ASP A 64 -7.80 -4.64 -23.95
CA ASP A 64 -7.26 -5.41 -22.83
C ASP A 64 -5.73 -5.18 -22.72
N PRO A 65 -5.27 -4.43 -21.69
CA PRO A 65 -3.85 -4.17 -21.47
C PRO A 65 -3.04 -5.44 -21.17
N VAL A 66 -3.66 -6.47 -20.54
CA VAL A 66 -3.01 -7.74 -20.25
C VAL A 66 -2.66 -8.45 -21.56
N ARG A 67 -3.61 -8.52 -22.48
CA ARG A 67 -3.41 -9.17 -23.77
C ARG A 67 -2.34 -8.46 -24.62
N SER A 68 -2.33 -7.13 -24.59
CA SER A 68 -1.30 -6.33 -25.27
C SER A 68 0.10 -6.62 -24.72
N TYR A 69 0.25 -6.61 -23.40
CA TYR A 69 1.51 -6.92 -22.72
C TYR A 69 2.00 -8.33 -23.05
N LEU A 70 1.15 -9.35 -22.94
CA LEU A 70 1.51 -10.73 -23.24
C LEU A 70 1.93 -10.92 -24.71
N LYS A 71 1.30 -10.18 -25.64
CA LYS A 71 1.69 -10.19 -27.06
C LYS A 71 3.08 -9.58 -27.28
N GLU A 72 3.42 -8.53 -26.56
CA GLU A 72 4.76 -7.89 -26.67
C GLU A 72 5.85 -8.77 -26.08
N VAL A 73 5.64 -9.31 -24.87
CA VAL A 73 6.58 -10.22 -24.21
C VAL A 73 6.82 -11.49 -25.04
N GLY A 74 5.78 -11.97 -25.76
CA GLY A 74 5.88 -13.15 -26.60
C GLY A 74 6.75 -12.99 -27.86
N ARG A 75 7.09 -11.75 -28.27
CA ARG A 75 7.93 -11.48 -29.46
C ARG A 75 9.41 -11.73 -29.22
N VAL A 76 9.87 -11.65 -27.98
CA VAL A 76 11.27 -11.82 -27.64
C VAL A 76 11.59 -13.31 -27.55
N PRO A 77 12.59 -13.82 -28.28
CA PRO A 77 12.98 -15.23 -28.24
C PRO A 77 13.61 -15.59 -26.87
N LEU A 78 13.49 -16.87 -26.50
CA LEU A 78 14.17 -17.39 -25.32
C LEU A 78 15.68 -17.49 -25.55
N LEU A 79 16.46 -17.29 -24.50
CA LEU A 79 17.91 -17.38 -24.54
C LEU A 79 18.40 -18.81 -24.34
N THR A 80 19.51 -19.15 -24.98
CA THR A 80 20.29 -20.35 -24.63
C THR A 80 21.21 -20.08 -23.43
N ALA A 81 21.68 -21.13 -22.75
CA ALA A 81 22.62 -20.97 -21.63
C ALA A 81 23.91 -20.25 -22.02
N GLU A 82 24.39 -20.41 -23.23
CA GLU A 82 25.57 -19.72 -23.76
C GLU A 82 25.31 -18.21 -23.92
N GLN A 83 24.11 -17.85 -24.42
CA GLN A 83 23.68 -16.46 -24.56
C GLN A 83 23.48 -15.76 -23.21
N GLU A 84 22.96 -16.49 -22.20
CA GLU A 84 22.85 -15.96 -20.82
C GLU A 84 24.21 -15.57 -20.27
N VAL A 85 25.23 -16.43 -20.48
CA VAL A 85 26.62 -16.18 -20.02
C VAL A 85 27.25 -15.03 -20.81
N ASP A 86 27.04 -14.96 -22.14
CA ASP A 86 27.58 -13.86 -22.96
C ASP A 86 26.99 -12.51 -22.50
N LEU A 87 25.68 -12.44 -22.35
CA LEU A 87 25.04 -11.21 -21.87
C LEU A 87 25.50 -10.83 -20.46
N ALA A 88 25.68 -11.81 -19.56
CA ALA A 88 26.17 -11.55 -18.21
C ALA A 88 27.59 -10.98 -18.21
N LYS A 89 28.50 -11.49 -19.05
CA LYS A 89 29.87 -10.95 -19.21
C LYS A 89 29.85 -9.51 -19.72
N ARG A 90 28.99 -9.22 -20.69
CA ARG A 90 28.85 -7.86 -21.26
C ARG A 90 28.29 -6.89 -20.23
N ILE A 91 27.34 -7.32 -19.38
CA ILE A 91 26.80 -6.53 -18.25
C ILE A 91 27.93 -6.21 -17.26
N GLU A 92 28.72 -7.22 -16.86
CA GLU A 92 29.82 -7.05 -15.91
C GLU A 92 30.88 -6.08 -16.47
N ALA A 93 31.29 -6.26 -17.73
CA ALA A 93 32.24 -5.37 -18.39
C ALA A 93 31.71 -3.92 -18.45
N GLY A 94 30.41 -3.74 -18.73
CA GLY A 94 29.78 -2.42 -18.73
C GLY A 94 29.75 -1.75 -17.36
N LEU A 95 29.51 -2.51 -16.29
CA LEU A 95 29.58 -2.02 -14.90
C LEU A 95 30.99 -1.55 -14.53
N PHE A 96 32.02 -2.35 -14.82
CA PHE A 96 33.42 -1.97 -14.58
C PHE A 96 33.84 -0.75 -15.42
N ALA A 97 33.36 -0.63 -16.67
CA ALA A 97 33.63 0.55 -17.49
C ALA A 97 33.00 1.80 -16.87
N GLY A 98 31.76 1.72 -16.39
CA GLY A 98 31.08 2.82 -15.71
C GLY A 98 31.77 3.24 -14.41
N GLU A 99 32.18 2.29 -13.57
CA GLU A 99 32.94 2.56 -12.34
C GLU A 99 34.26 3.28 -12.65
N LYS A 100 34.97 2.84 -13.70
CA LYS A 100 36.23 3.44 -14.11
C LYS A 100 36.04 4.86 -14.66
N LEU A 101 34.96 5.12 -15.37
CA LEU A 101 34.59 6.47 -15.84
C LEU A 101 34.22 7.39 -14.66
N ALA A 102 33.57 6.86 -13.63
CA ALA A 102 33.15 7.62 -12.44
C ALA A 102 34.30 7.86 -11.44
N SER A 103 35.38 7.08 -11.48
CA SER A 103 36.48 7.12 -10.49
C SER A 103 37.34 8.40 -10.51
N GLY A 104 37.09 9.33 -11.45
CA GLY A 104 37.81 10.61 -11.56
C GLY A 104 39.30 10.50 -11.93
N VAL A 105 39.79 9.30 -12.26
CA VAL A 105 41.17 9.06 -12.73
C VAL A 105 41.36 9.75 -14.11
N ALA A 106 42.48 10.40 -14.31
CA ALA A 106 42.82 11.02 -15.61
C ALA A 106 42.93 9.93 -16.68
N ILE A 107 41.92 9.85 -17.55
CA ILE A 107 41.81 8.88 -18.64
C ILE A 107 42.01 9.62 -19.96
N SER A 108 42.77 9.02 -20.92
CA SER A 108 42.92 9.60 -22.26
C SER A 108 41.57 9.71 -22.97
N ALA A 109 41.39 10.71 -23.83
CA ALA A 109 40.15 10.93 -24.58
C ALA A 109 39.75 9.71 -25.46
N HIS A 110 40.71 8.94 -25.94
CA HIS A 110 40.48 7.72 -26.69
C HIS A 110 39.89 6.61 -25.77
N LEU A 111 40.58 6.34 -24.70
CA LEU A 111 40.13 5.30 -23.73
C LEU A 111 38.76 5.64 -23.11
N ARG A 112 38.46 6.92 -22.88
CA ARG A 112 37.15 7.36 -22.42
C ARG A 112 36.02 6.96 -23.38
N ARG A 113 36.21 7.21 -24.68
CA ARG A 113 35.21 6.81 -25.69
C ARG A 113 35.01 5.31 -25.77
N GLU A 114 36.10 4.54 -25.66
CA GLU A 114 36.02 3.06 -25.63
C GLU A 114 35.25 2.57 -24.43
N LEU A 115 35.51 3.11 -23.24
CA LEU A 115 34.79 2.76 -22.01
C LEU A 115 33.30 3.17 -22.11
N GLU A 116 32.96 4.30 -22.66
CA GLU A 116 31.58 4.75 -22.91
C GLU A 116 30.81 3.78 -23.83
N LEU A 117 31.50 3.23 -24.87
CA LEU A 117 30.92 2.21 -25.74
C LEU A 117 30.67 0.90 -25.01
N VAL A 118 31.61 0.45 -24.18
CA VAL A 118 31.44 -0.78 -23.37
C VAL A 118 30.34 -0.62 -22.35
N GLU A 119 30.24 0.53 -21.71
CA GLU A 119 29.14 0.84 -20.78
C GLU A 119 27.79 0.82 -21.49
N CYS A 120 27.71 1.40 -22.67
CA CYS A 120 26.48 1.41 -23.48
C CYS A 120 26.09 -0.01 -23.89
N ASP A 121 27.05 -0.85 -24.33
CA ASP A 121 26.83 -2.24 -24.68
C ASP A 121 26.35 -3.07 -23.49
N GLY A 122 26.93 -2.87 -22.30
CA GLY A 122 26.47 -3.49 -21.06
C GLY A 122 25.04 -3.14 -20.71
N ARG A 123 24.60 -1.88 -20.92
CA ARG A 123 23.20 -1.47 -20.71
C ARG A 123 22.24 -2.14 -21.70
N ILE A 124 22.66 -2.30 -22.95
CA ILE A 124 21.88 -3.03 -23.97
C ILE A 124 21.78 -4.51 -23.61
N ALA A 125 22.87 -5.13 -23.20
CA ALA A 125 22.90 -6.52 -22.75
C ALA A 125 21.99 -6.75 -21.51
N LYS A 126 22.00 -5.84 -20.52
CA LYS A 126 21.11 -5.87 -19.37
C LYS A 126 19.63 -5.85 -19.78
N ARG A 127 19.28 -4.96 -20.70
CA ARG A 127 17.91 -4.88 -21.24
C ARG A 127 17.53 -6.17 -21.95
N GLY A 128 18.38 -6.71 -22.81
CA GLY A 128 18.14 -7.94 -23.53
C GLY A 128 17.92 -9.15 -22.61
N LEU A 129 18.72 -9.27 -21.54
CA LEU A 129 18.56 -10.35 -20.54
C LEU A 129 17.25 -10.22 -19.78
N ILE A 130 16.82 -9.00 -19.43
CA ILE A 130 15.54 -8.74 -18.77
C ILE A 130 14.38 -9.10 -19.71
N GLU A 131 14.36 -8.54 -20.93
CA GLU A 131 13.27 -8.71 -21.90
C GLU A 131 13.03 -10.19 -22.25
N ALA A 132 14.09 -10.97 -22.44
CA ALA A 132 14.00 -12.39 -22.75
C ALA A 132 13.41 -13.23 -21.59
N ASN A 133 13.51 -12.74 -20.35
CA ASN A 133 13.03 -13.44 -19.16
C ASN A 133 11.69 -12.91 -18.60
N LEU A 134 11.03 -11.95 -19.24
CA LEU A 134 9.71 -11.45 -18.80
C LEU A 134 8.64 -12.57 -18.80
N ARG A 135 8.73 -13.54 -19.71
CA ARG A 135 7.84 -14.72 -19.78
C ARG A 135 7.93 -15.55 -18.49
N LEU A 136 9.13 -15.68 -17.90
CA LEU A 136 9.32 -16.35 -16.62
C LEU A 136 8.55 -15.67 -15.50
N VAL A 137 8.58 -14.34 -15.45
CA VAL A 137 7.81 -13.55 -14.46
C VAL A 137 6.32 -13.83 -14.59
N VAL A 138 5.77 -13.81 -15.81
CA VAL A 138 4.35 -14.08 -16.08
C VAL A 138 3.95 -15.47 -15.57
N SER A 139 4.77 -16.49 -15.82
CA SER A 139 4.50 -17.87 -15.40
C SER A 139 4.44 -18.03 -13.88
N ILE A 140 5.26 -17.25 -13.15
CA ILE A 140 5.26 -17.23 -11.70
C ILE A 140 4.08 -16.41 -11.16
N ALA A 141 3.86 -15.21 -11.68
CA ALA A 141 2.80 -14.29 -11.24
C ALA A 141 1.40 -14.91 -11.38
N LYS A 142 1.16 -15.72 -12.40
CA LYS A 142 -0.11 -16.45 -12.63
C LYS A 142 -0.57 -17.24 -11.39
N ARG A 143 0.34 -17.79 -10.60
CA ARG A 143 0.03 -18.58 -9.39
C ARG A 143 -0.44 -17.73 -8.20
N TYR A 144 -0.28 -16.40 -8.27
CA TYR A 144 -0.61 -15.47 -7.20
C TYR A 144 -1.86 -14.62 -7.49
N THR A 145 -2.54 -14.87 -8.61
CA THR A 145 -3.79 -14.17 -8.97
C THR A 145 -4.90 -14.42 -7.95
N GLY A 146 -5.81 -13.45 -7.78
CA GLY A 146 -6.95 -13.56 -6.86
C GLY A 146 -6.62 -13.36 -5.38
N ARG A 147 -5.47 -12.76 -5.06
CA ARG A 147 -5.01 -12.53 -3.68
C ARG A 147 -4.86 -11.05 -3.31
N GLY A 148 -5.80 -10.21 -3.78
CA GLY A 148 -5.86 -8.79 -3.41
C GLY A 148 -5.07 -7.83 -4.33
N MET A 149 -4.31 -8.34 -5.30
CA MET A 149 -3.60 -7.54 -6.30
C MET A 149 -4.03 -7.87 -7.72
N SER A 150 -3.99 -6.88 -8.63
CA SER A 150 -4.25 -7.11 -10.04
C SER A 150 -3.12 -7.95 -10.68
N PHE A 151 -3.44 -8.69 -11.75
CA PHE A 151 -2.45 -9.53 -12.41
C PHE A 151 -1.29 -8.73 -13.00
N LEU A 152 -1.57 -7.54 -13.55
CA LEU A 152 -0.51 -6.67 -14.08
C LEU A 152 0.40 -6.12 -12.97
N ASP A 153 -0.14 -5.78 -11.81
CA ASP A 153 0.66 -5.30 -10.68
C ASP A 153 1.58 -6.42 -10.16
N LEU A 154 1.07 -7.67 -10.07
CA LEU A 154 1.89 -8.83 -9.72
C LEU A 154 3.04 -9.04 -10.71
N ILE A 155 2.79 -8.87 -12.02
CA ILE A 155 3.83 -8.94 -13.04
C ILE A 155 4.87 -7.83 -12.85
N GLN A 156 4.44 -6.58 -12.61
CA GLN A 156 5.37 -5.47 -12.45
C GLN A 156 6.25 -5.62 -11.20
N GLU A 157 5.68 -6.04 -10.10
CA GLU A 157 6.46 -6.35 -8.89
C GLU A 157 7.42 -7.53 -9.12
N GLY A 158 6.98 -8.55 -9.85
CA GLY A 158 7.84 -9.64 -10.30
C GLY A 158 8.97 -9.16 -11.22
N ASN A 159 8.72 -8.20 -12.10
CA ASN A 159 9.74 -7.58 -12.96
C ASN A 159 10.78 -6.83 -12.16
N LEU A 160 10.41 -6.15 -11.06
CA LEU A 160 11.38 -5.55 -10.14
C LEU A 160 12.27 -6.61 -9.48
N GLY A 161 11.69 -7.76 -9.13
CA GLY A 161 12.45 -8.93 -8.68
C GLY A 161 13.42 -9.45 -9.75
N LEU A 162 12.97 -9.56 -10.99
CA LEU A 162 13.80 -9.98 -12.13
C LEU A 162 14.99 -9.03 -12.36
N ILE A 163 14.77 -7.71 -12.30
CA ILE A 163 15.84 -6.71 -12.43
C ILE A 163 16.92 -6.91 -11.37
N ARG A 164 16.50 -7.12 -10.10
CA ARG A 164 17.44 -7.42 -9.00
C ARG A 164 18.20 -8.74 -9.23
N ALA A 165 17.53 -9.74 -9.79
CA ALA A 165 18.16 -11.00 -10.15
C ALA A 165 19.26 -10.80 -11.22
N VAL A 166 18.99 -10.00 -12.25
CA VAL A 166 19.98 -9.67 -13.30
C VAL A 166 21.18 -8.93 -12.73
N GLU A 167 20.97 -7.99 -11.80
CA GLU A 167 22.04 -7.22 -11.16
C GLU A 167 22.96 -8.07 -10.26
N LYS A 168 22.43 -9.16 -9.70
CA LYS A 168 23.17 -10.02 -8.77
C LYS A 168 23.54 -11.38 -9.34
N PHE A 169 23.29 -11.61 -10.64
CA PHE A 169 23.55 -12.89 -11.27
C PHE A 169 25.05 -13.13 -11.48
N ASP A 170 25.53 -14.28 -10.98
CA ASP A 170 26.90 -14.75 -11.10
C ASP A 170 26.97 -15.97 -12.02
N TYR A 171 27.36 -15.74 -13.27
CA TYR A 171 27.48 -16.80 -14.30
C TYR A 171 28.61 -17.79 -14.01
N THR A 172 29.60 -17.44 -13.17
CA THR A 172 30.75 -18.31 -12.87
C THR A 172 30.34 -19.55 -12.10
N ARG A 173 29.19 -19.52 -11.43
CA ARG A 173 28.61 -20.66 -10.68
C ARG A 173 28.04 -21.76 -11.57
N GLY A 174 27.90 -21.56 -12.87
CA GLY A 174 27.44 -22.55 -13.84
C GLY A 174 25.96 -22.91 -13.80
N TYR A 175 25.14 -22.24 -12.96
CA TYR A 175 23.69 -22.44 -12.93
C TYR A 175 22.99 -21.59 -13.99
N LYS A 176 21.83 -22.08 -14.50
CA LYS A 176 20.97 -21.30 -15.38
C LYS A 176 20.42 -20.05 -14.65
N PHE A 177 20.31 -18.97 -15.37
CA PHE A 177 19.77 -17.72 -14.84
C PHE A 177 18.38 -17.90 -14.20
N SER A 178 17.50 -18.70 -14.85
CA SER A 178 16.15 -18.97 -14.37
C SER A 178 16.11 -19.53 -12.95
N THR A 179 17.03 -20.43 -12.57
CA THR A 179 17.10 -21.04 -11.23
C THR A 179 17.29 -19.98 -10.14
N TYR A 180 18.12 -18.96 -10.42
CA TYR A 180 18.38 -17.85 -9.51
C TYR A 180 17.25 -16.82 -9.54
N ALA A 181 16.76 -16.47 -10.72
CA ALA A 181 15.73 -15.46 -10.93
C ALA A 181 14.39 -15.83 -10.28
N ILE A 182 13.98 -17.12 -10.29
CA ILE A 182 12.75 -17.58 -9.67
C ILE A 182 12.66 -17.18 -8.20
N TRP A 183 13.76 -17.27 -7.46
CA TRP A 183 13.78 -16.88 -6.04
C TRP A 183 13.50 -15.38 -5.85
N TRP A 184 14.19 -14.51 -6.62
CA TRP A 184 14.01 -13.06 -6.54
C TRP A 184 12.63 -12.61 -6.98
N ILE A 185 12.10 -13.19 -8.06
CA ILE A 185 10.75 -12.91 -8.57
C ILE A 185 9.70 -13.30 -7.52
N ARG A 186 9.81 -14.51 -6.95
CA ARG A 186 8.90 -14.98 -5.91
C ARG A 186 8.95 -14.09 -4.68
N GLN A 187 10.14 -13.75 -4.22
CA GLN A 187 10.34 -12.87 -3.07
C GLN A 187 9.72 -11.49 -3.29
N ALA A 188 9.92 -10.90 -4.47
CA ALA A 188 9.36 -9.59 -4.80
C ALA A 188 7.83 -9.63 -4.80
N ILE A 189 7.22 -10.63 -5.47
CA ILE A 189 5.76 -10.79 -5.52
C ILE A 189 5.18 -11.01 -4.12
N THR A 190 5.76 -11.92 -3.33
CA THR A 190 5.25 -12.23 -1.99
C THR A 190 5.34 -11.03 -1.07
N ARG A 191 6.46 -10.28 -1.12
CA ARG A 191 6.64 -9.06 -0.34
C ARG A 191 5.66 -7.97 -0.74
N SER A 192 5.46 -7.76 -2.03
CA SER A 192 4.51 -6.77 -2.53
C SER A 192 3.07 -7.11 -2.15
N MET A 193 2.66 -8.40 -2.24
CA MET A 193 1.36 -8.86 -1.76
C MET A 193 1.18 -8.62 -0.26
N ALA A 194 2.23 -8.79 0.55
CA ALA A 194 2.17 -8.49 1.97
C ALA A 194 1.99 -6.98 2.22
N ASP A 195 2.66 -6.15 1.42
CA ASP A 195 2.66 -4.69 1.61
C ASP A 195 1.42 -3.98 1.02
N GLN A 196 0.83 -4.50 -0.06
CA GLN A 196 -0.19 -3.82 -0.87
C GLN A 196 -1.46 -4.65 -1.11
N GLY A 197 -1.47 -5.94 -0.77
CA GLY A 197 -2.60 -6.84 -1.08
C GLY A 197 -3.86 -6.59 -0.24
N ARG A 198 -3.80 -5.77 0.82
CA ARG A 198 -4.93 -5.47 1.70
C ARG A 198 -5.27 -3.99 1.66
N THR A 199 -6.56 -3.66 1.67
CA THR A 199 -7.06 -2.28 1.76
C THR A 199 -6.54 -1.57 3.02
N ILE A 200 -6.55 -2.27 4.16
CA ILE A 200 -5.94 -1.80 5.41
C ILE A 200 -4.59 -2.51 5.53
N ARG A 201 -3.50 -1.73 5.38
CA ARG A 201 -2.13 -2.26 5.44
C ARG A 201 -1.85 -2.91 6.80
N VAL A 202 -1.33 -4.13 6.75
CA VAL A 202 -0.92 -4.90 7.93
C VAL A 202 0.61 -5.12 7.85
N PRO A 203 1.37 -5.03 8.95
CA PRO A 203 2.80 -5.33 8.97
C PRO A 203 3.09 -6.76 8.51
N ALA A 204 4.23 -6.97 7.81
CA ALA A 204 4.59 -8.25 7.20
C ALA A 204 4.62 -9.41 8.21
N HIS A 205 5.18 -9.20 9.42
CA HIS A 205 5.21 -10.24 10.47
C HIS A 205 3.82 -10.69 10.93
N MET A 206 2.82 -9.81 10.87
CA MET A 206 1.42 -10.17 11.19
C MET A 206 0.79 -10.96 10.06
N ILE A 207 1.14 -10.65 8.79
CA ILE A 207 0.68 -11.42 7.63
C ILE A 207 1.22 -12.85 7.68
N ASP A 208 2.47 -13.03 8.10
CA ASP A 208 3.05 -14.35 8.30
C ASP A 208 2.31 -15.13 9.40
N ALA A 209 1.97 -14.45 10.51
CA ALA A 209 1.17 -15.05 11.57
C ALA A 209 -0.25 -15.44 11.08
N ILE A 210 -0.90 -14.57 10.29
CA ILE A 210 -2.21 -14.85 9.68
C ILE A 210 -2.10 -16.05 8.72
N ASN A 211 -1.08 -16.08 7.86
CA ASN A 211 -0.86 -17.18 6.92
C ASN A 211 -0.63 -18.51 7.65
N LYS A 212 0.14 -18.50 8.74
CA LYS A 212 0.37 -19.66 9.59
C LYS A 212 -0.93 -20.14 10.22
N LEU A 213 -1.73 -19.22 10.76
CA LEU A 213 -3.04 -19.52 11.35
C LEU A 213 -4.00 -20.14 10.32
N VAL A 214 -4.16 -19.51 9.15
CA VAL A 214 -5.06 -20.01 8.07
C VAL A 214 -4.62 -21.40 7.57
N ARG A 215 -3.31 -21.64 7.46
CA ARG A 215 -2.78 -22.94 7.08
C ARG A 215 -3.14 -24.00 8.10
N THR A 216 -2.90 -23.73 9.40
CA THR A 216 -3.22 -24.65 10.49
C THR A 216 -4.72 -24.92 10.55
N GLN A 217 -5.58 -23.90 10.38
CA GLN A 217 -7.04 -24.08 10.30
C GLN A 217 -7.42 -25.04 9.15
N ARG A 218 -6.87 -24.85 7.96
CA ARG A 218 -7.16 -25.73 6.79
C ARG A 218 -6.73 -27.16 7.06
N THR A 219 -5.52 -27.37 7.59
CA THR A 219 -5.04 -28.70 7.96
C THR A 219 -5.93 -29.36 9.00
N PHE A 220 -6.36 -28.59 10.01
CA PHE A 220 -7.25 -29.09 11.07
C PHE A 220 -8.61 -29.52 10.51
N VAL A 221 -9.21 -28.73 9.60
CA VAL A 221 -10.47 -29.09 8.92
C VAL A 221 -10.29 -30.35 8.09
N GLN A 222 -9.17 -30.50 7.39
CA GLN A 222 -8.88 -31.71 6.59
C GLN A 222 -8.75 -32.97 7.44
N LEU A 223 -8.15 -32.86 8.63
CA LEU A 223 -7.92 -34.01 9.53
C LEU A 223 -9.17 -34.36 10.37
N ASN A 224 -9.89 -33.36 10.86
CA ASN A 224 -10.96 -33.54 11.84
C ASN A 224 -12.37 -33.32 11.27
N GLY A 225 -12.52 -32.83 10.04
CA GLY A 225 -13.81 -32.56 9.39
C GLY A 225 -14.62 -31.42 10.02
N ARG A 226 -14.04 -30.64 10.98
CA ARG A 226 -14.64 -29.48 11.62
C ARG A 226 -13.66 -28.33 11.77
N GLU A 227 -14.17 -27.15 12.01
CA GLU A 227 -13.34 -26.00 12.32
C GLU A 227 -12.66 -26.15 13.69
N ALA A 228 -11.42 -25.62 13.78
CA ALA A 228 -10.65 -25.61 15.01
C ALA A 228 -11.12 -24.50 15.96
N THR A 229 -11.24 -24.80 17.22
CA THR A 229 -11.49 -23.79 18.26
C THR A 229 -10.23 -22.94 18.50
N PRO A 230 -10.37 -21.68 19.00
CA PRO A 230 -9.21 -20.85 19.32
C PRO A 230 -8.22 -21.49 20.31
N ILE A 231 -8.70 -22.38 21.19
CA ILE A 231 -7.87 -23.11 22.16
C ILE A 231 -7.01 -24.17 21.44
N GLU A 232 -7.59 -24.92 20.51
CA GLU A 232 -6.87 -25.92 19.71
C GLU A 232 -5.83 -25.27 18.81
N LEU A 233 -6.18 -24.14 18.17
CA LEU A 233 -5.23 -23.36 17.36
C LEU A 233 -4.09 -22.81 18.20
N ALA A 234 -4.36 -22.34 19.41
CA ALA A 234 -3.35 -21.83 20.33
C ALA A 234 -2.32 -22.92 20.70
N ALA A 235 -2.80 -24.14 20.96
CA ALA A 235 -1.96 -25.28 21.27
C ALA A 235 -1.08 -25.72 20.09
N GLU A 236 -1.65 -25.73 18.87
CA GLU A 236 -0.93 -26.14 17.65
C GLU A 236 0.10 -25.11 17.18
N LEU A 237 -0.20 -23.81 17.38
CA LEU A 237 0.65 -22.71 16.93
C LEU A 237 1.68 -22.25 17.98
N ASP A 238 1.59 -22.76 19.20
CA ASP A 238 2.36 -22.29 20.37
C ASP A 238 2.12 -20.78 20.66
N PHE A 239 0.85 -20.36 20.53
CA PHE A 239 0.40 -19.00 20.84
C PHE A 239 -0.52 -19.00 22.06
N THR A 240 -0.71 -17.84 22.68
CA THR A 240 -1.77 -17.64 23.66
C THR A 240 -3.13 -17.54 22.97
N VAL A 241 -4.21 -17.95 23.65
CA VAL A 241 -5.58 -17.89 23.11
C VAL A 241 -5.97 -16.45 22.73
N ASP A 242 -5.56 -15.47 23.54
CA ASP A 242 -5.84 -14.06 23.27
C ASP A 242 -5.10 -13.58 22.02
N ARG A 243 -3.86 -14.05 21.79
CA ARG A 243 -3.12 -13.74 20.57
C ARG A 243 -3.77 -14.34 19.33
N VAL A 244 -4.31 -15.56 19.41
CA VAL A 244 -5.07 -16.16 18.29
C VAL A 244 -6.31 -15.33 17.96
N ARG A 245 -7.06 -14.87 18.95
CA ARG A 245 -8.24 -14.01 18.75
C ARG A 245 -7.86 -12.66 18.13
N GLU A 246 -6.78 -12.06 18.59
CA GLU A 246 -6.25 -10.82 17.99
C GLU A 246 -5.90 -11.01 16.52
N ILE A 247 -5.16 -12.07 16.17
CA ILE A 247 -4.81 -12.39 14.79
C ILE A 247 -6.07 -12.63 13.95
N GLN A 248 -7.08 -13.34 14.48
CA GLN A 248 -8.35 -13.55 13.78
C GLN A 248 -9.10 -12.25 13.52
N ALA A 249 -9.11 -11.32 14.46
CA ALA A 249 -9.74 -10.00 14.29
C ALA A 249 -9.02 -9.17 13.20
N ILE A 250 -7.68 -9.18 13.19
CA ILE A 250 -6.88 -8.47 12.17
C ILE A 250 -6.98 -9.14 10.79
N ALA A 251 -7.23 -10.46 10.75
CA ALA A 251 -7.35 -11.21 9.51
C ALA A 251 -8.61 -10.87 8.70
N GLN A 252 -9.63 -10.29 9.33
CA GLN A 252 -10.87 -9.91 8.64
C GLN A 252 -10.61 -8.86 7.57
N GLU A 253 -11.25 -9.03 6.42
CA GLU A 253 -11.19 -8.08 5.31
C GLU A 253 -12.45 -7.19 5.33
N PRO A 254 -12.33 -5.89 4.98
CA PRO A 254 -13.47 -5.01 4.89
C PRO A 254 -14.43 -5.45 3.77
N ILE A 255 -15.72 -5.32 4.00
CA ILE A 255 -16.77 -5.63 3.04
C ILE A 255 -17.06 -4.34 2.25
N SER A 256 -17.33 -4.47 0.95
CA SER A 256 -17.69 -3.32 0.10
C SER A 256 -19.09 -2.82 0.42
N PHE A 257 -19.29 -1.51 0.52
CA PHE A 257 -20.60 -0.90 0.63
C PHE A 257 -21.49 -1.15 -0.60
N GLN A 258 -20.88 -1.45 -1.75
CA GLN A 258 -21.63 -1.77 -2.98
C GLN A 258 -22.04 -3.25 -3.06
N SER A 259 -21.79 -4.05 -2.02
CA SER A 259 -22.24 -5.45 -2.00
C SER A 259 -23.76 -5.50 -2.01
N PRO A 260 -24.38 -6.23 -2.97
CA PRO A 260 -25.84 -6.35 -3.05
C PRO A 260 -26.37 -7.14 -1.85
N ILE A 261 -27.53 -6.74 -1.34
CA ILE A 261 -28.24 -7.42 -0.26
C ILE A 261 -29.60 -7.87 -0.77
N GLY A 262 -29.86 -9.18 -0.66
CA GLY A 262 -31.14 -9.77 -1.11
C GLY A 262 -31.25 -9.88 -2.63
N GLU A 263 -32.48 -10.03 -3.11
CA GLU A 263 -32.83 -10.14 -4.55
C GLU A 263 -33.07 -8.76 -5.18
N ASP A 264 -33.27 -7.71 -4.37
CA ASP A 264 -33.45 -6.34 -4.81
C ASP A 264 -32.08 -5.67 -5.07
N SER A 265 -32.10 -4.57 -5.83
CA SER A 265 -30.89 -3.79 -6.16
C SER A 265 -30.34 -2.98 -4.97
N ALA A 266 -30.77 -3.24 -3.74
CA ALA A 266 -30.29 -2.58 -2.54
C ALA A 266 -28.84 -2.98 -2.23
N THR A 267 -28.04 -2.01 -1.81
CA THR A 267 -26.65 -2.21 -1.42
C THR A 267 -26.48 -2.13 0.10
N LEU A 268 -25.37 -2.67 0.62
CA LEU A 268 -25.06 -2.56 2.05
C LEU A 268 -24.99 -1.08 2.51
N GLY A 269 -24.54 -0.19 1.62
CA GLY A 269 -24.46 1.24 1.89
C GLY A 269 -25.83 1.89 2.16
N ASP A 270 -26.88 1.40 1.51
CA ASP A 270 -28.24 1.93 1.67
C ASP A 270 -28.87 1.62 3.03
N LEU A 271 -28.33 0.64 3.75
CA LEU A 271 -28.79 0.26 5.09
C LEU A 271 -28.08 1.04 6.22
N ILE A 272 -27.02 1.77 5.91
CA ILE A 272 -26.27 2.52 6.91
C ILE A 272 -26.92 3.87 7.11
N GLU A 273 -27.45 4.12 8.29
CA GLU A 273 -28.06 5.40 8.67
C GLU A 273 -26.98 6.48 8.82
N ASP A 274 -27.27 7.67 8.27
CA ASP A 274 -26.46 8.86 8.51
C ASP A 274 -26.79 9.45 9.88
N VAL A 275 -25.96 9.20 10.85
CA VAL A 275 -26.13 9.62 12.27
C VAL A 275 -26.00 11.14 12.42
N ASP A 276 -25.27 11.78 11.48
CA ASP A 276 -25.03 13.23 11.51
C ASP A 276 -26.07 14.04 10.72
N ALA A 277 -27.03 13.35 10.10
CA ALA A 277 -28.11 14.00 9.39
C ALA A 277 -29.00 14.79 10.35
N VAL A 278 -29.11 16.11 10.13
CA VAL A 278 -29.96 16.98 10.95
C VAL A 278 -31.43 16.67 10.68
N ALA A 279 -32.15 16.25 11.71
CA ALA A 279 -33.57 15.98 11.60
C ALA A 279 -34.34 17.26 11.12
N PRO A 280 -35.30 17.14 10.17
CA PRO A 280 -36.03 18.31 9.66
C PRO A 280 -36.70 19.16 10.76
N ALA A 281 -37.16 18.51 11.84
CA ALA A 281 -37.74 19.19 13.00
C ALA A 281 -36.69 20.04 13.74
N GLU A 282 -35.47 19.56 13.93
CA GLU A 282 -34.36 20.30 14.56
C GLU A 282 -33.91 21.47 13.69
N ALA A 283 -33.82 21.27 12.36
CA ALA A 283 -33.49 22.34 11.43
C ALA A 283 -34.56 23.47 11.44
N ALA A 284 -35.82 23.08 11.49
CA ALA A 284 -36.92 24.04 11.61
C ALA A 284 -36.87 24.79 12.94
N MET A 285 -36.66 24.07 14.06
CA MET A 285 -36.52 24.66 15.40
C MET A 285 -35.37 25.65 15.46
N TYR A 286 -34.20 25.28 14.91
CA TYR A 286 -33.04 26.16 14.82
C TYR A 286 -33.31 27.43 14.01
N THR A 287 -34.00 27.30 12.89
CA THR A 287 -34.41 28.46 12.05
C THR A 287 -35.36 29.38 12.80
N MET A 288 -36.35 28.82 13.50
CA MET A 288 -37.27 29.60 14.34
C MET A 288 -36.55 30.28 15.51
N MET A 289 -35.59 29.61 16.14
CA MET A 289 -34.76 30.19 17.18
C MET A 289 -33.98 31.41 16.67
N LEU A 290 -33.35 31.30 15.49
CA LEU A 290 -32.62 32.40 14.88
C LEU A 290 -33.51 33.59 14.57
N GLN A 291 -34.75 33.35 14.06
CA GLN A 291 -35.72 34.41 13.82
C GLN A 291 -36.13 35.10 15.11
N GLN A 292 -36.51 34.36 16.15
CA GLN A 292 -36.84 34.91 17.46
C GLN A 292 -35.68 35.67 18.08
N LEU A 293 -34.45 35.18 17.93
CA LEU A 293 -33.26 35.88 18.38
C LEU A 293 -33.07 37.21 17.65
N ALA A 294 -33.25 37.25 16.34
CA ALA A 294 -33.18 38.46 15.52
C ALA A 294 -34.26 39.48 15.93
N ASP A 295 -35.50 39.04 16.18
CA ASP A 295 -36.60 39.87 16.64
C ASP A 295 -36.30 40.49 18.03
N VAL A 296 -35.78 39.69 18.96
CA VAL A 296 -35.41 40.17 20.31
C VAL A 296 -34.23 41.17 20.22
N LEU A 297 -33.24 40.90 19.39
CA LEU A 297 -32.11 41.85 19.16
C LEU A 297 -32.59 43.14 18.49
N GLY A 298 -33.60 43.06 17.62
CA GLY A 298 -34.21 44.24 16.99
C GLY A 298 -34.94 45.19 17.97
N THR A 299 -35.26 44.74 19.19
CA THR A 299 -35.84 45.61 20.25
C THR A 299 -34.81 46.48 20.95
N LEU A 300 -33.50 46.20 20.74
CA LEU A 300 -32.40 46.96 21.30
C LEU A 300 -32.10 48.20 20.45
N GLY A 301 -31.46 49.21 21.10
CA GLY A 301 -30.92 50.31 20.33
C GLY A 301 -29.83 49.85 19.37
N GLU A 302 -29.77 50.48 18.19
CA GLU A 302 -28.88 50.08 17.08
C GLU A 302 -27.43 49.86 17.53
N ARG A 303 -26.90 50.75 18.40
CA ARG A 303 -25.55 50.63 18.96
C ARG A 303 -25.41 49.46 19.95
N GLU A 304 -26.43 49.18 20.75
CA GLU A 304 -26.50 48.06 21.68
C GLU A 304 -26.53 46.74 20.95
N GLN A 305 -27.33 46.65 19.87
CA GLN A 305 -27.47 45.48 18.98
C GLN A 305 -26.10 45.15 18.34
N GLN A 306 -25.45 46.16 17.72
CA GLN A 306 -24.18 45.93 17.05
C GLN A 306 -23.06 45.46 18.03
N VAL A 307 -23.03 46.01 19.25
CA VAL A 307 -22.07 45.58 20.28
C VAL A 307 -22.27 44.09 20.66
N ILE A 308 -23.52 43.70 20.91
CA ILE A 308 -23.85 42.30 21.26
C ILE A 308 -23.57 41.36 20.08
N THR A 309 -23.99 41.73 18.86
CA THR A 309 -23.76 40.94 17.66
C THR A 309 -22.28 40.63 17.44
N MET A 310 -21.43 41.65 17.57
CA MET A 310 -19.97 41.44 17.44
C MET A 310 -19.38 40.69 18.63
N ARG A 311 -19.80 41.02 19.84
CA ARG A 311 -19.27 40.41 21.07
C ARG A 311 -19.45 38.90 21.10
N TYR A 312 -20.62 38.43 20.64
CA TYR A 312 -21.00 37.02 20.64
C TYR A 312 -20.87 36.37 19.25
N GLY A 313 -20.33 37.05 18.25
CA GLY A 313 -20.08 36.49 16.91
C GLY A 313 -21.36 36.12 16.17
N LEU A 314 -22.48 36.81 16.39
CA LEU A 314 -23.76 36.45 15.79
C LEU A 314 -23.85 36.79 14.27
N ALA A 315 -22.89 37.59 13.73
CA ALA A 315 -22.83 37.95 12.33
C ALA A 315 -21.79 37.15 11.55
N ASP A 316 -20.62 36.94 12.12
CA ASP A 316 -19.45 36.35 11.45
C ASP A 316 -18.98 35.03 12.08
N GLY A 317 -19.67 34.56 13.13
CA GLY A 317 -19.33 33.32 13.82
C GLY A 317 -18.15 33.44 14.80
N PHE A 318 -17.49 34.61 14.90
CA PHE A 318 -16.33 34.83 15.76
C PHE A 318 -16.65 35.78 16.91
N SER A 319 -16.45 35.37 18.15
CA SER A 319 -16.61 36.22 19.31
C SER A 319 -15.43 37.21 19.46
N HIS A 320 -15.70 38.51 19.51
CA HIS A 320 -14.68 39.52 19.65
C HIS A 320 -14.46 39.91 21.12
N THR A 321 -13.25 40.31 21.46
CA THR A 321 -12.92 40.80 22.81
C THR A 321 -13.49 42.21 23.06
N LEU A 322 -13.70 42.57 24.33
CA LEU A 322 -14.20 43.90 24.69
C LEU A 322 -13.30 45.04 24.17
N GLU A 323 -12.01 44.74 24.00
CA GLU A 323 -11.02 45.69 23.51
C GLU A 323 -11.14 45.92 22.01
N GLU A 324 -11.26 44.87 21.24
CA GLU A 324 -11.47 44.91 19.78
C GLU A 324 -12.78 45.61 19.44
N VAL A 325 -13.87 45.28 20.15
CA VAL A 325 -15.15 45.95 19.99
C VAL A 325 -15.00 47.43 20.36
N GLY A 326 -14.27 47.75 21.45
CA GLY A 326 -13.98 49.13 21.86
C GLY A 326 -13.24 49.94 20.80
N GLN A 327 -12.20 49.37 20.20
CA GLN A 327 -11.45 49.95 19.07
C GLN A 327 -12.37 50.26 17.88
N ARG A 328 -13.23 49.34 17.50
CA ARG A 328 -14.13 49.51 16.34
C ARG A 328 -15.19 50.62 16.55
N PHE A 329 -15.67 50.78 17.80
CA PHE A 329 -16.66 51.79 18.13
C PHE A 329 -16.05 53.11 18.66
N GLY A 330 -14.72 53.25 18.75
CA GLY A 330 -14.02 54.40 19.22
C GLY A 330 -14.28 54.73 20.73
N VAL A 331 -14.49 53.69 21.54
CA VAL A 331 -14.80 53.85 22.98
C VAL A 331 -13.90 52.93 23.83
N THR A 332 -13.80 53.23 25.12
CA THR A 332 -12.99 52.47 26.05
C THR A 332 -13.58 51.07 26.31
N ARG A 333 -12.75 50.08 26.60
CA ARG A 333 -13.11 48.73 27.02
C ARG A 333 -14.20 48.72 28.11
N GLU A 334 -14.04 49.61 29.13
CA GLU A 334 -15.00 49.69 30.23
C GLU A 334 -16.36 50.20 29.76
N ARG A 335 -16.40 51.09 28.78
CA ARG A 335 -17.67 51.55 28.19
C ARG A 335 -18.42 50.47 27.46
N ILE A 336 -17.70 49.61 26.74
CA ILE A 336 -18.31 48.41 26.07
C ILE A 336 -18.85 47.46 27.13
N ARG A 337 -18.10 47.20 28.23
CA ARG A 337 -18.55 46.34 29.34
C ARG A 337 -19.85 46.86 29.98
N GLN A 338 -19.95 48.20 30.16
CA GLN A 338 -21.17 48.83 30.69
C GLN A 338 -22.36 48.65 29.72
N ILE A 339 -22.12 48.84 28.42
CA ILE A 339 -23.14 48.64 27.40
C ILE A 339 -23.58 47.16 27.40
N GLU A 340 -22.67 46.21 27.37
CA GLU A 340 -22.94 44.78 27.43
C GLU A 340 -23.80 44.42 28.65
N THR A 341 -23.35 44.83 29.84
CA THR A 341 -24.09 44.54 31.10
C THR A 341 -25.51 45.11 31.08
N LYS A 342 -25.66 46.37 30.60
CA LYS A 342 -26.96 47.00 30.50
C LYS A 342 -27.89 46.33 29.48
N THR A 343 -27.32 45.92 28.34
CA THR A 343 -28.06 45.27 27.28
C THR A 343 -28.50 43.86 27.69
N LEU A 344 -27.59 43.10 28.33
CA LEU A 344 -27.93 41.76 28.87
C LEU A 344 -29.01 41.88 29.96
N ALA A 345 -29.01 42.91 30.79
CA ALA A 345 -30.06 43.16 31.77
C ALA A 345 -31.41 43.46 31.11
N LYS A 346 -31.44 44.18 29.98
CA LYS A 346 -32.67 44.40 29.18
C LYS A 346 -33.17 43.07 28.57
N LEU A 347 -32.29 42.26 28.02
CA LEU A 347 -32.61 40.96 27.44
C LEU A 347 -33.16 39.96 28.46
N ARG A 348 -32.78 40.06 29.73
CA ARG A 348 -33.27 39.26 30.85
C ARG A 348 -34.69 39.62 31.29
N GLN A 349 -35.24 40.73 30.80
CA GLN A 349 -36.63 41.08 31.15
C GLN A 349 -37.62 40.01 30.68
N PRO A 350 -38.69 39.73 31.43
CA PRO A 350 -39.65 38.66 31.12
C PRO A 350 -40.21 38.72 29.71
N SER A 351 -40.42 39.92 29.17
CA SER A 351 -40.96 40.15 27.82
C SER A 351 -40.05 39.61 26.69
N CYS A 352 -38.70 39.61 26.90
CA CYS A 352 -37.74 39.10 25.95
C CYS A 352 -37.38 37.64 26.28
N ALA A 353 -37.17 37.34 27.57
CA ALA A 353 -36.77 36.01 28.04
C ALA A 353 -37.79 34.90 27.74
N THR A 354 -39.11 35.19 27.83
CA THR A 354 -40.15 34.23 27.55
C THR A 354 -40.13 33.72 26.09
N ARG A 355 -39.77 34.58 25.11
CA ARG A 355 -39.71 34.23 23.69
C ARG A 355 -38.57 33.25 23.36
N LEU A 356 -37.48 33.28 24.12
CA LEU A 356 -36.31 32.39 23.89
C LEU A 356 -36.31 31.16 24.82
N ARG A 357 -37.19 31.15 25.82
CA ARG A 357 -37.23 30.09 26.83
C ARG A 357 -37.55 28.71 26.25
N ASP A 358 -38.42 28.69 25.24
CA ASP A 358 -38.87 27.44 24.61
C ASP A 358 -37.77 26.76 23.77
N PHE A 359 -36.65 27.46 23.49
CA PHE A 359 -35.51 26.95 22.76
C PHE A 359 -34.31 26.59 23.70
N LEU A 360 -34.42 26.82 25.01
CA LEU A 360 -33.47 26.34 26.00
C LEU A 360 -33.78 24.87 26.26
N ILE A 361 -32.98 23.99 25.68
CA ILE A 361 -32.98 22.56 26.01
C ILE A 361 -32.19 22.46 27.32
N ASP A 362 -32.82 21.93 28.37
CA ASP A 362 -32.17 21.61 29.65
C ASP A 362 -31.14 20.51 29.49
#